data_ccf55976043f8823f4d8ea945ee35f48
#
_entry.id   ccf55976043f8823f4d8ea945ee35f48
#
_cell.length_a   1.000
_cell.length_b   1.000
_cell.length_c   1.000
_cell.angle_alpha   90.00
_cell.angle_beta   90.00
_cell.angle_gamma   90.00
#
_symmetry.space_group_name_H-M   'P 1'
#
loop_
_entity.id
_entity.type
_entity.pdbx_description
1 polymer ?
#
loop_
_entity_poly.entity_id
_entity_poly.type
_entity_poly.pdbx_seq_one_letter_code
_entity_poly.pdbx_strand_id
1 'polypeptide(L)'
;MDYNYHTHTDRCGHALGEDEQYVKAAIEAGFKVLGFSDHVPFKEVHHPSERMDYAQMEGYLESINSLKAKYADKIEIKVGFELEYFPEFKDYYQELLNRCDYLICGQHNKTLDAYSYDLYADDEDVIIYANQVKAAMESALVSFIAHPDYFMLGRNHWSD
;
A
#
# COMPACT_ATOMS: atom_id res chain seq x y z
N MET A 1 -11.55 -17.70 -0.21
CA MET A 1 -10.67 -16.74 0.51
C MET A 1 -11.58 -15.81 1.28
N ASP A 2 -11.36 -15.59 2.58
CA ASP A 2 -12.33 -14.87 3.41
C ASP A 2 -12.00 -13.38 3.56
N TYR A 3 -10.77 -12.96 3.21
CA TYR A 3 -10.30 -11.59 3.41
C TYR A 3 -9.27 -11.19 2.36
N ASN A 4 -9.27 -9.91 2.04
CA ASN A 4 -8.27 -9.24 1.24
C ASN A 4 -7.88 -7.93 1.96
N TYR A 5 -6.60 -7.67 2.16
CA TYR A 5 -6.06 -6.46 2.79
C TYR A 5 -5.18 -5.63 1.84
N HIS A 6 -5.16 -5.97 0.55
CA HIS A 6 -4.34 -5.28 -0.43
C HIS A 6 -5.18 -4.95 -1.68
N THR A 7 -5.85 -3.81 -1.65
CA THR A 7 -6.71 -3.33 -2.74
C THR A 7 -6.45 -1.85 -3.00
N HIS A 8 -6.11 -1.52 -4.25
CA HIS A 8 -5.93 -0.15 -4.72
C HIS A 8 -7.20 0.41 -5.34
N THR A 9 -7.31 1.75 -5.34
CA THR A 9 -8.36 2.50 -6.04
C THR A 9 -7.79 3.20 -7.28
N ASP A 10 -8.63 3.86 -8.05
CA ASP A 10 -8.22 4.62 -9.23
C ASP A 10 -7.26 5.78 -8.92
N ARG A 11 -7.23 6.23 -7.66
CA ARG A 11 -6.33 7.30 -7.19
C ARG A 11 -4.85 6.95 -7.32
N CYS A 12 -4.52 5.65 -7.29
CA CYS A 12 -3.15 5.19 -7.51
C CYS A 12 -2.73 5.15 -9.00
N GLY A 13 -3.66 5.45 -9.93
CA GLY A 13 -3.37 5.51 -11.35
C GLY A 13 -3.22 4.17 -12.07
N HIS A 14 -3.26 3.04 -11.34
CA HIS A 14 -3.14 1.70 -11.89
C HIS A 14 -4.31 0.76 -11.54
N ALA A 15 -5.38 1.32 -10.98
CA ALA A 15 -6.66 0.63 -10.77
C ALA A 15 -7.77 1.43 -11.44
N LEU A 16 -8.93 0.83 -11.66
CA LEU A 16 -10.05 1.44 -12.37
C LEU A 16 -11.36 1.24 -11.61
N GLY A 17 -12.25 2.22 -11.68
CA GLY A 17 -13.60 2.14 -11.15
C GLY A 17 -13.80 2.84 -9.81
N GLU A 18 -15.05 2.97 -9.42
CA GLU A 18 -15.47 3.60 -8.18
C GLU A 18 -15.16 2.70 -6.97
N ASP A 19 -14.81 3.27 -5.82
CA ASP A 19 -14.51 2.54 -4.58
C ASP A 19 -15.63 1.55 -4.20
N GLU A 20 -16.88 1.93 -4.41
CA GLU A 20 -18.05 1.09 -4.11
C GLU A 20 -18.14 -0.16 -5.00
N GLN A 21 -17.58 -0.13 -6.21
CA GLN A 21 -17.59 -1.29 -7.09
C GLN A 21 -16.70 -2.40 -6.53
N TYR A 22 -15.58 -2.07 -5.91
CA TYR A 22 -14.73 -3.04 -5.21
C TYR A 22 -15.45 -3.68 -4.03
N VAL A 23 -16.19 -2.89 -3.25
CA VAL A 23 -16.99 -3.42 -2.13
C VAL A 23 -18.05 -4.40 -2.62
N LYS A 24 -18.80 -4.04 -3.68
CA LYS A 24 -19.82 -4.90 -4.26
C LYS A 24 -19.24 -6.20 -4.81
N ALA A 25 -18.11 -6.10 -5.53
CA ALA A 25 -17.42 -7.28 -6.06
C ALA A 25 -16.91 -8.20 -4.94
N ALA A 26 -16.37 -7.63 -3.85
CA ALA A 26 -15.93 -8.41 -2.70
C ALA A 26 -17.09 -9.14 -2.00
N ILE A 27 -18.24 -8.47 -1.84
CA ILE A 27 -19.45 -9.09 -1.28
C ILE A 27 -19.92 -10.24 -2.19
N GLU A 28 -20.00 -10.01 -3.49
CA GLU A 28 -20.40 -11.02 -4.48
C GLU A 28 -19.46 -12.23 -4.48
N ALA A 29 -18.17 -11.99 -4.32
CA ALA A 29 -17.14 -13.03 -4.22
C ALA A 29 -17.12 -13.75 -2.85
N GLY A 30 -17.93 -13.30 -1.88
CA GLY A 30 -18.07 -13.93 -0.56
C GLY A 30 -16.98 -13.56 0.44
N PHE A 31 -16.24 -12.46 0.22
CA PHE A 31 -15.29 -11.96 1.20
C PHE A 31 -16.00 -11.46 2.46
N LYS A 32 -15.37 -11.69 3.61
CA LYS A 32 -15.82 -11.19 4.92
C LYS A 32 -15.13 -9.88 5.31
N VAL A 33 -13.91 -9.70 4.83
CA VAL A 33 -13.09 -8.49 5.07
C VAL A 33 -12.52 -7.99 3.76
N LEU A 34 -12.68 -6.68 3.51
CA LEU A 34 -12.02 -5.95 2.42
C LEU A 34 -11.22 -4.80 3.01
N GLY A 35 -9.91 -4.82 2.82
CA GLY A 35 -9.00 -3.73 3.16
C GLY A 35 -8.57 -2.96 1.92
N PHE A 36 -8.76 -1.65 1.95
CA PHE A 36 -8.19 -0.74 0.97
C PHE A 36 -6.81 -0.29 1.46
N SER A 37 -5.84 -0.22 0.56
CA SER A 37 -4.45 0.11 0.87
C SER A 37 -3.78 0.83 -0.29
N ASP A 38 -4.32 1.97 -0.68
CA ASP A 38 -3.68 2.82 -1.68
C ASP A 38 -2.28 3.24 -1.24
N HIS A 39 -1.39 3.50 -2.21
CA HIS A 39 -0.04 3.97 -1.91
C HIS A 39 -0.05 5.25 -1.08
N VAL A 40 0.81 5.30 -0.06
CA VAL A 40 0.97 6.49 0.79
C VAL A 40 1.32 7.70 -0.06
N PRO A 41 0.53 8.79 0.00
CA PRO A 41 0.89 10.04 -0.66
C PRO A 41 1.92 10.81 0.17
N PHE A 42 2.89 11.43 -0.50
CA PHE A 42 3.87 12.33 0.11
C PHE A 42 3.67 13.75 -0.42
N LYS A 43 3.89 14.76 0.42
CA LYS A 43 3.68 16.17 0.05
C LYS A 43 4.60 16.63 -1.07
N GLU A 44 5.80 16.08 -1.08
CA GLU A 44 6.88 16.49 -1.97
C GLU A 44 6.91 15.70 -3.28
N VAL A 45 6.06 14.68 -3.41
CA VAL A 45 6.08 13.74 -4.54
C VAL A 45 4.76 13.79 -5.30
N HIS A 46 4.85 13.95 -6.60
CA HIS A 46 3.74 13.87 -7.53
C HIS A 46 4.00 12.78 -8.57
N HIS A 47 3.43 11.60 -8.36
CA HIS A 47 3.51 10.44 -9.26
C HIS A 47 2.11 9.84 -9.48
N PRO A 48 1.26 10.50 -10.29
CA PRO A 48 -0.16 10.12 -10.42
C PRO A 48 -0.41 8.77 -11.09
N SER A 49 0.63 8.15 -11.67
CA SER A 49 0.58 6.78 -12.21
C SER A 49 0.92 5.70 -11.17
N GLU A 50 1.34 6.09 -9.97
CA GLU A 50 1.79 5.16 -8.93
C GLU A 50 1.08 5.40 -7.60
N ARG A 51 0.77 6.66 -7.27
CA ARG A 51 0.15 7.04 -6.00
C ARG A 51 -0.75 8.26 -6.13
N MET A 52 -1.70 8.40 -5.23
CA MET A 52 -2.52 9.59 -5.15
C MET A 52 -1.69 10.83 -4.77
N ASP A 53 -2.12 11.98 -5.21
CA ASP A 53 -1.61 13.25 -4.67
C ASP A 53 -1.96 13.40 -3.20
N TYR A 54 -1.10 14.07 -2.43
CA TYR A 54 -1.34 14.33 -1.00
C TYR A 54 -2.69 14.99 -0.74
N ALA A 55 -3.14 15.88 -1.64
CA ALA A 55 -4.44 16.56 -1.53
C ALA A 55 -5.65 15.62 -1.66
N GLN A 56 -5.48 14.43 -2.26
CA GLN A 56 -6.57 13.45 -2.43
C GLN A 56 -6.77 12.55 -1.20
N MET A 57 -5.81 12.55 -0.25
CA MET A 57 -5.83 11.66 0.92
C MET A 57 -7.10 11.82 1.77
N GLU A 58 -7.56 13.05 2.01
CA GLU A 58 -8.78 13.28 2.78
C GLU A 58 -9.99 12.65 2.08
N GLY A 59 -10.14 12.88 0.78
CA GLY A 59 -11.23 12.30 0.00
C GLY A 59 -11.19 10.77 -0.05
N TYR A 60 -9.99 10.17 -0.06
CA TYR A 60 -9.83 8.73 0.06
C TYR A 60 -10.35 8.21 1.41
N LEU A 61 -9.87 8.79 2.51
CA LEU A 61 -10.27 8.39 3.87
C LEU A 61 -11.78 8.56 4.08
N GLU A 62 -12.36 9.67 3.64
CA GLU A 62 -13.81 9.94 3.74
C GLU A 62 -14.62 8.92 2.92
N SER A 63 -14.21 8.65 1.68
CA SER A 63 -14.88 7.70 0.81
C SER A 63 -14.93 6.29 1.42
N ILE A 64 -13.77 5.76 1.82
CA ILE A 64 -13.71 4.39 2.37
C ILE A 64 -14.44 4.31 3.72
N ASN A 65 -14.33 5.29 4.59
CA ASN A 65 -15.07 5.31 5.86
C ASN A 65 -16.60 5.41 5.65
N SER A 66 -17.05 6.12 4.62
CA SER A 66 -18.48 6.15 4.24
C SER A 66 -18.97 4.78 3.78
N LEU A 67 -18.16 4.05 2.99
CA LEU A 67 -18.46 2.68 2.56
C LEU A 67 -18.42 1.70 3.74
N LYS A 68 -17.46 1.85 4.66
CA LYS A 68 -17.38 1.08 5.90
C LYS A 68 -18.67 1.19 6.73
N ALA A 69 -19.21 2.39 6.87
CA ALA A 69 -20.48 2.61 7.55
C ALA A 69 -21.67 2.04 6.76
N LYS A 70 -21.71 2.25 5.43
CA LYS A 70 -22.81 1.84 4.55
C LYS A 70 -22.99 0.33 4.46
N TYR A 71 -21.89 -0.43 4.49
CA TYR A 71 -21.88 -1.88 4.29
C TYR A 71 -21.57 -2.68 5.55
N ALA A 72 -21.65 -2.05 6.75
CA ALA A 72 -21.29 -2.66 8.03
C ALA A 72 -22.01 -3.97 8.37
N ASP A 73 -23.23 -4.17 7.81
CA ASP A 73 -24.04 -5.37 7.99
C ASP A 73 -23.70 -6.51 7.00
N LYS A 74 -22.83 -6.25 6.00
CA LYS A 74 -22.53 -7.18 4.89
C LYS A 74 -21.09 -7.61 4.82
N ILE A 75 -20.16 -6.69 5.05
CA ILE A 75 -18.72 -6.92 4.94
C ILE A 75 -17.98 -5.98 5.88
N GLU A 76 -16.94 -6.48 6.52
CA GLU A 76 -16.01 -5.63 7.29
C GLU A 76 -15.08 -4.90 6.31
N ILE A 77 -15.11 -3.56 6.30
CA ILE A 77 -14.19 -2.75 5.48
C ILE A 77 -13.12 -2.16 6.39
N LYS A 78 -11.88 -2.23 5.95
CA LYS A 78 -10.72 -1.61 6.58
C LYS A 78 -10.13 -0.55 5.66
N VAL A 79 -9.73 0.57 6.23
CA VAL A 79 -8.99 1.62 5.53
C VAL A 79 -7.54 1.57 5.95
N GLY A 80 -6.63 1.51 5.00
CA GLY A 80 -5.19 1.45 5.23
C GLY A 80 -4.41 2.14 4.13
N PHE A 81 -3.11 1.99 4.18
CA PHE A 81 -2.20 2.43 3.12
C PHE A 81 -1.09 1.41 2.91
N GLU A 82 -0.59 1.34 1.68
CA GLU A 82 0.66 0.68 1.34
C GLU A 82 1.78 1.70 1.30
N LEU A 83 2.82 1.46 2.09
CA LEU A 83 3.98 2.34 2.17
C LEU A 83 5.26 1.65 1.66
N GLU A 84 6.15 2.42 1.06
CA GLU A 84 7.58 2.13 1.08
C GLU A 84 8.15 2.66 2.39
N TYR A 85 8.98 1.86 3.07
CA TYR A 85 9.52 2.27 4.35
C TYR A 85 10.84 3.05 4.19
N PHE A 86 10.78 4.32 4.52
CA PHE A 86 11.93 5.20 4.63
C PHE A 86 11.98 5.74 6.08
N PRO A 87 13.06 5.50 6.83
CA PRO A 87 13.15 5.86 8.26
C PRO A 87 12.88 7.32 8.57
N GLU A 88 13.21 8.22 7.65
CA GLU A 88 12.99 9.67 7.76
C GLU A 88 11.50 10.07 7.81
N PHE A 89 10.59 9.21 7.33
CA PHE A 89 9.15 9.44 7.36
C PHE A 89 8.44 8.68 8.49
N LYS A 90 9.17 8.13 9.46
CA LYS A 90 8.60 7.35 10.55
C LYS A 90 7.47 8.08 11.30
N ASP A 91 7.66 9.36 11.60
CA ASP A 91 6.66 10.17 12.31
C ASP A 91 5.40 10.36 11.45
N TYR A 92 5.55 10.54 10.14
CA TYR A 92 4.44 10.61 9.21
C TYR A 92 3.65 9.30 9.15
N TYR A 93 4.32 8.15 9.11
CA TYR A 93 3.62 6.85 9.15
C TYR A 93 2.88 6.64 10.47
N GLN A 94 3.45 7.09 11.58
CA GLN A 94 2.75 7.07 12.87
C GLN A 94 1.51 7.97 12.88
N GLU A 95 1.58 9.13 12.23
CA GLU A 95 0.42 10.02 12.05
C GLU A 95 -0.66 9.35 11.19
N LEU A 96 -0.28 8.67 10.09
CA LEU A 96 -1.22 7.93 9.26
C LEU A 96 -1.94 6.82 10.03
N LEU A 97 -1.23 6.07 10.89
CA LEU A 97 -1.84 5.03 11.75
C LEU A 97 -2.88 5.58 12.73
N ASN A 98 -2.82 6.85 13.10
CA ASN A 98 -3.86 7.48 13.91
C ASN A 98 -5.15 7.78 13.11
N ARG A 99 -5.10 7.62 11.78
CA ARG A 99 -6.16 7.99 10.84
C ARG A 99 -6.72 6.83 10.05
N CYS A 100 -6.05 5.67 10.06
CA CYS A 100 -6.43 4.48 9.34
C CYS A 100 -6.42 3.24 10.25
N ASP A 101 -6.92 2.11 9.75
CA ASP A 101 -6.99 0.86 10.52
C ASP A 101 -5.64 0.09 10.50
N TYR A 102 -4.83 0.24 9.43
CA TYR A 102 -3.57 -0.50 9.25
C TYR A 102 -2.67 0.12 8.20
N LEU A 103 -1.39 -0.25 8.24
CA LEU A 103 -0.41 -0.01 7.18
C LEU A 103 0.19 -1.35 6.73
N ILE A 104 0.49 -1.47 5.44
CA ILE A 104 1.28 -2.56 4.87
C ILE A 104 2.53 -2.00 4.23
N CYS A 105 3.59 -2.80 4.12
CA CYS A 105 4.79 -2.38 3.42
C CYS A 105 4.91 -3.13 2.09
N GLY A 106 4.84 -2.40 0.99
CA GLY A 106 5.27 -2.79 -0.34
C GLY A 106 6.49 -1.95 -0.71
N GLN A 107 7.68 -2.52 -0.62
CA GLN A 107 8.91 -1.77 -0.92
C GLN A 107 9.16 -1.78 -2.43
N HIS A 108 8.66 -0.77 -3.14
CA HIS A 108 8.79 -0.65 -4.59
C HIS A 108 10.08 0.06 -4.98
N ASN A 109 10.43 1.11 -4.24
CA ASN A 109 11.48 2.05 -4.59
C ASN A 109 12.65 2.03 -3.61
N LYS A 110 13.87 2.21 -4.15
CA LYS A 110 15.09 2.36 -3.35
C LYS A 110 15.12 3.69 -2.59
N THR A 111 14.59 4.74 -3.21
CA THR A 111 14.42 6.09 -2.65
C THR A 111 13.05 6.63 -3.00
N LEU A 112 12.59 7.65 -2.28
CA LEU A 112 11.26 8.25 -2.50
C LEU A 112 11.07 8.78 -3.92
N ASP A 113 12.12 9.34 -4.54
CA ASP A 113 12.02 10.09 -5.79
C ASP A 113 12.28 9.26 -7.05
N ALA A 114 12.86 8.09 -6.93
CA ALA A 114 13.13 7.23 -8.09
C ALA A 114 13.87 5.94 -7.70
N TYR A 115 13.98 5.04 -8.65
CA TYR A 115 14.66 3.77 -8.61
C TYR A 115 13.78 2.64 -8.10
N SER A 116 12.87 2.26 -8.99
CA SER A 116 12.01 1.10 -8.73
C SER A 116 12.80 -0.21 -8.91
N TYR A 117 12.67 -1.10 -7.95
CA TYR A 117 13.32 -2.41 -7.94
C TYR A 117 12.83 -3.35 -9.05
N ASP A 118 11.65 -3.11 -9.63
CA ASP A 118 11.11 -3.90 -10.75
C ASP A 118 11.79 -3.61 -12.08
N LEU A 119 12.40 -2.43 -12.23
CA LEU A 119 13.12 -2.05 -13.44
C LEU A 119 14.54 -2.64 -13.46
N TYR A 120 15.21 -2.65 -12.32
CA TYR A 120 16.55 -3.19 -12.17
C TYR A 120 16.86 -3.45 -10.70
N ALA A 121 17.46 -4.60 -10.38
CA ALA A 121 17.99 -4.89 -9.06
C ALA A 121 19.24 -5.79 -9.17
N ASP A 122 20.39 -5.27 -8.81
CA ASP A 122 21.60 -6.07 -8.64
C ASP A 122 21.72 -6.66 -7.23
N ASP A 123 22.84 -7.32 -6.91
CA ASP A 123 23.03 -7.96 -5.62
C ASP A 123 23.09 -6.97 -4.46
N GLU A 124 23.62 -5.75 -4.69
CA GLU A 124 23.63 -4.69 -3.69
C GLU A 124 22.22 -4.16 -3.45
N ASP A 125 21.43 -3.99 -4.51
CA ASP A 125 20.05 -3.55 -4.42
C ASP A 125 19.18 -4.54 -3.63
N VAL A 126 19.40 -5.86 -3.79
CA VAL A 126 18.70 -6.88 -3.00
C VAL A 126 19.01 -6.74 -1.50
N ILE A 127 20.27 -6.47 -1.16
CA ILE A 127 20.67 -6.26 0.25
C ILE A 127 20.01 -4.99 0.81
N ILE A 128 19.96 -3.91 0.02
CA ILE A 128 19.30 -2.66 0.41
C ILE A 128 17.81 -2.89 0.62
N TYR A 129 17.14 -3.54 -0.35
CA TYR A 129 15.74 -3.94 -0.26
C TYR A 129 15.44 -4.74 1.02
N ALA A 130 16.23 -5.78 1.28
CA ALA A 130 16.06 -6.62 2.46
C ALA A 130 16.21 -5.82 3.77
N ASN A 131 17.15 -4.87 3.80
CA ASN A 131 17.34 -3.98 4.96
C ASN A 131 16.16 -3.01 5.14
N GLN A 132 15.60 -2.47 4.06
CA GLN A 132 14.40 -1.61 4.11
C GLN A 132 13.18 -2.39 4.63
N VAL A 133 12.92 -3.58 4.10
CA VAL A 133 11.83 -4.45 4.56
C VAL A 133 12.03 -4.84 6.03
N LYS A 134 13.25 -5.21 6.43
CA LYS A 134 13.58 -5.49 7.82
C LYS A 134 13.31 -4.29 8.73
N ALA A 135 13.73 -3.10 8.32
CA ALA A 135 13.49 -1.87 9.07
C ALA A 135 11.98 -1.56 9.21
N ALA A 136 11.19 -1.82 8.15
CA ALA A 136 9.73 -1.70 8.21
C ALA A 136 9.13 -2.64 9.28
N MET A 137 9.56 -3.89 9.31
CA MET A 137 9.10 -4.87 10.32
C MET A 137 9.52 -4.47 11.74
N GLU A 138 10.76 -4.05 11.93
CA GLU A 138 11.31 -3.61 13.23
C GLU A 138 10.65 -2.31 13.74
N SER A 139 10.08 -1.50 12.84
CA SER A 139 9.36 -0.28 13.22
C SER A 139 8.08 -0.53 14.00
N ALA A 140 7.50 -1.72 13.87
CA ALA A 140 6.18 -2.11 14.39
C ALA A 140 5.01 -1.23 13.88
N LEU A 141 5.21 -0.51 12.75
CA LEU A 141 4.18 0.34 12.13
C LEU A 141 3.36 -0.41 11.09
N VAL A 142 3.92 -1.48 10.50
CA VAL A 142 3.27 -2.24 9.43
C VAL A 142 2.72 -3.57 9.94
N SER A 143 1.55 -3.94 9.45
CA SER A 143 0.89 -5.19 9.82
C SER A 143 1.45 -6.41 9.12
N PHE A 144 1.91 -6.26 7.87
CA PHE A 144 2.55 -7.30 7.09
C PHE A 144 3.32 -6.68 5.91
N ILE A 145 4.14 -7.52 5.24
CA ILE A 145 4.87 -7.18 4.03
C ILE A 145 4.09 -7.72 2.82
N ALA A 146 3.80 -6.85 1.88
CA ALA A 146 3.24 -7.20 0.58
C ALA A 146 4.37 -7.63 -0.37
N HIS A 147 4.09 -8.59 -1.28
CA HIS A 147 5.00 -9.04 -2.34
C HIS A 147 6.50 -8.92 -1.98
N PRO A 148 7.00 -9.69 -0.98
CA PRO A 148 8.35 -9.54 -0.43
C PRO A 148 9.46 -9.88 -1.42
N ASP A 149 9.12 -10.38 -2.60
CA ASP A 149 9.98 -10.73 -3.71
C ASP A 149 9.89 -9.73 -4.88
N TYR A 150 9.35 -8.53 -4.67
CA TYR A 150 9.14 -7.52 -5.71
C TYR A 150 10.42 -7.19 -6.51
N PHE A 151 11.59 -7.14 -5.84
CA PHE A 151 12.87 -6.92 -6.49
C PHE A 151 13.21 -7.97 -7.57
N MET A 152 12.57 -9.15 -7.54
CA MET A 152 12.79 -10.19 -8.53
C MET A 152 12.29 -9.83 -9.93
N LEU A 153 11.36 -8.87 -10.02
CA LEU A 153 10.90 -8.36 -11.31
C LEU A 153 12.03 -7.67 -12.09
N GLY A 154 12.94 -7.00 -11.40
CA GLY A 154 14.11 -6.34 -11.98
C GLY A 154 15.35 -7.24 -12.15
N ARG A 155 15.24 -8.53 -11.82
CA ARG A 155 16.36 -9.49 -11.92
C ARG A 155 16.15 -10.51 -13.02
N ASN A 156 17.26 -10.84 -13.69
CA ASN A 156 17.29 -11.88 -14.74
C ASN A 156 17.84 -13.23 -14.24
N HIS A 157 18.33 -13.31 -13.02
CA HIS A 157 18.97 -14.51 -12.45
C HIS A 157 18.93 -14.48 -10.92
N TRP A 158 19.06 -15.67 -10.33
CA TRP A 158 19.37 -15.85 -8.92
C TRP A 158 20.89 -15.86 -8.70
N SER A 159 21.33 -15.26 -7.60
CA SER A 159 22.70 -15.41 -7.09
C SER A 159 22.66 -16.04 -5.71
N ASP A 160 23.67 -16.86 -5.40
CA ASP A 160 23.84 -17.50 -4.10
C ASP A 160 24.37 -16.49 -3.05
#